data_e9a24edb6d1f15d2b6c6355794ffd10f
#
_entry.id   e9a24edb6d1f15d2b6c6355794ffd10f
#
_cell.length_a   1.000
_cell.length_b   1.000
_cell.length_c   1.000
_cell.angle_alpha   90.00
_cell.angle_beta   90.00
_cell.angle_gamma   90.00
#
_symmetry.space_group_name_H-M   'P 1'
#
loop_
_entity.id
_entity.type
_entity.pdbx_description
1 polymer ?
#
loop_
_entity_poly.entity_id
_entity_poly.type
_entity_poly.pdbx_seq_one_letter_code
_entity_poly.pdbx_strand_id
1 'polypeptide(L)'
;MDGVVVFADNKVLEVDSFENQLFNKLKEESSYSVLPICCIQDLESTIKAISTFKAIILDWNFENNNAEDEELEGVVLPNKTPEQFLNVADIYSTNEIGAEIKTKLQARYNHKVKFKQKAPGAIGEDAAAIIKDIKDFEDENKHMAIPFIWSHAINQSVQRIFYDLENANKHWVKEIKDTVLGDGGDPTSELIEIFHNLLNESLIQDETLRKELEEYNPEQHGVIETNTVKLYRRIFYTLIPQGAPLMTGDIFKLSDEEFGILITPECDIASRKKDGKTTFEFLVVNKKESKEYQESKKKKFQKDPGSINNIFNNGVISRHVLASFPFDETVYSDIALINFTTALQVIKEDNDESLLAKRYGYKLNSPYIHQLRQRYIAFIGRFGVPALPNSIRSHYWQ
;
A
#
# COMPACT_ATOMS: atom_id res chain seq x y z
N MET A 1 -19.43 4.01 -13.88
CA MET A 1 -18.46 2.87 -13.90
C MET A 1 -19.20 1.62 -13.53
N ASP A 2 -19.19 0.63 -14.41
CA ASP A 2 -19.85 -0.64 -14.18
C ASP A 2 -19.15 -1.37 -13.03
N GLY A 3 -19.88 -2.10 -12.21
CA GLY A 3 -19.32 -2.81 -11.08
C GLY A 3 -20.23 -3.93 -10.61
N VAL A 4 -19.74 -4.76 -9.69
CA VAL A 4 -20.51 -5.87 -9.12
C VAL A 4 -21.25 -5.40 -7.89
N VAL A 5 -22.56 -5.64 -7.84
CA VAL A 5 -23.42 -5.52 -6.66
C VAL A 5 -23.77 -6.93 -6.20
N VAL A 6 -23.47 -7.26 -4.97
CA VAL A 6 -23.83 -8.57 -4.38
C VAL A 6 -25.20 -8.45 -3.74
N PHE A 7 -26.14 -9.30 -4.14
CA PHE A 7 -27.46 -9.37 -3.52
C PHE A 7 -27.58 -10.72 -2.76
N ALA A 8 -27.44 -10.63 -1.46
CA ALA A 8 -27.42 -11.79 -0.56
C ALA A 8 -28.76 -11.94 0.18
N ASP A 9 -29.52 -12.94 -0.24
CA ASP A 9 -30.82 -13.28 0.33
C ASP A 9 -31.17 -14.72 -0.05
N ASN A 10 -31.67 -15.53 0.89
CA ASN A 10 -31.99 -16.94 0.68
C ASN A 10 -33.12 -17.15 -0.34
N LYS A 11 -33.94 -16.15 -0.61
CA LYS A 11 -35.04 -16.19 -1.57
C LYS A 11 -34.78 -15.52 -2.90
N VAL A 12 -33.57 -14.99 -3.11
CA VAL A 12 -33.24 -14.20 -4.31
C VAL A 12 -33.43 -14.95 -5.61
N LEU A 13 -33.32 -16.28 -5.61
CA LEU A 13 -33.57 -17.15 -6.78
C LEU A 13 -34.93 -17.87 -6.74
N GLU A 14 -35.74 -17.66 -5.70
CA GLU A 14 -37.08 -18.25 -5.60
C GLU A 14 -38.03 -17.47 -6.51
N VAL A 15 -38.54 -18.14 -7.54
CA VAL A 15 -39.42 -17.56 -8.55
C VAL A 15 -40.65 -16.91 -7.87
N ASP A 16 -41.01 -15.72 -8.33
CA ASP A 16 -42.11 -14.88 -7.81
C ASP A 16 -41.97 -14.38 -6.36
N SER A 17 -40.84 -14.66 -5.68
CA SER A 17 -40.56 -14.00 -4.41
C SER A 17 -40.36 -12.48 -4.59
N PHE A 18 -40.55 -11.70 -3.55
CA PHE A 18 -40.25 -10.26 -3.56
C PHE A 18 -38.78 -10.03 -3.89
N GLU A 19 -37.88 -10.80 -3.30
CA GLU A 19 -36.42 -10.73 -3.46
C GLU A 19 -36.01 -11.04 -4.91
N ASN A 20 -36.61 -12.04 -5.53
CA ASN A 20 -36.35 -12.37 -6.94
C ASN A 20 -36.82 -11.23 -7.88
N GLN A 21 -38.00 -10.69 -7.63
CA GLN A 21 -38.51 -9.56 -8.41
C GLN A 21 -37.65 -8.32 -8.24
N LEU A 22 -37.21 -8.02 -7.01
CA LEU A 22 -36.29 -6.90 -6.74
C LEU A 22 -34.91 -7.11 -7.41
N PHE A 23 -34.36 -8.33 -7.32
CA PHE A 23 -33.14 -8.69 -8.02
C PHE A 23 -33.22 -8.46 -9.54
N ASN A 24 -34.30 -8.95 -10.16
CA ASN A 24 -34.50 -8.77 -11.58
C ASN A 24 -34.66 -7.28 -11.94
N LYS A 25 -35.38 -6.52 -11.11
CA LYS A 25 -35.57 -5.09 -11.32
C LYS A 25 -34.27 -4.31 -11.20
N LEU A 26 -33.42 -4.61 -10.21
CA LEU A 26 -32.10 -4.03 -10.08
C LEU A 26 -31.22 -4.34 -11.28
N LYS A 27 -31.27 -5.58 -11.80
CA LYS A 27 -30.53 -6.00 -12.98
C LYS A 27 -30.99 -5.28 -14.26
N GLU A 28 -32.29 -4.98 -14.38
CA GLU A 28 -32.85 -4.27 -15.53
C GLU A 28 -32.57 -2.76 -15.50
N GLU A 29 -32.66 -2.13 -14.33
CA GLU A 29 -32.64 -0.67 -14.19
C GLU A 29 -31.26 -0.10 -13.86
N SER A 30 -30.32 -0.95 -13.42
CA SER A 30 -28.95 -0.48 -13.11
C SER A 30 -27.94 -0.85 -14.19
N SER A 31 -26.83 -0.11 -14.23
CA SER A 31 -25.66 -0.45 -15.04
C SER A 31 -24.73 -1.45 -14.34
N TYR A 32 -25.10 -1.93 -13.14
CA TYR A 32 -24.30 -2.84 -12.36
C TYR A 32 -24.55 -4.30 -12.72
N SER A 33 -23.51 -5.14 -12.62
CA SER A 33 -23.67 -6.58 -12.64
C SER A 33 -24.16 -7.05 -11.26
N VAL A 34 -25.43 -7.46 -11.14
CA VAL A 34 -25.99 -7.91 -9.87
C VAL A 34 -25.75 -9.41 -9.72
N LEU A 35 -25.05 -9.82 -8.66
CA LEU A 35 -24.70 -11.20 -8.34
C LEU A 35 -25.59 -11.71 -7.19
N PRO A 36 -26.47 -12.71 -7.44
CA PRO A 36 -27.32 -13.28 -6.40
C PRO A 36 -26.55 -14.29 -5.56
N ILE A 37 -26.72 -14.25 -4.25
CA ILE A 37 -26.13 -15.19 -3.28
C ILE A 37 -27.25 -15.72 -2.38
N CYS A 38 -27.39 -17.06 -2.31
CA CYS A 38 -28.49 -17.70 -1.61
C CYS A 38 -28.12 -18.30 -0.25
N CYS A 39 -26.82 -18.37 0.09
CA CYS A 39 -26.37 -18.91 1.37
C CYS A 39 -25.16 -18.14 1.92
N ILE A 40 -24.97 -18.15 3.24
CA ILE A 40 -23.92 -17.40 3.93
C ILE A 40 -22.52 -17.89 3.55
N GLN A 41 -22.33 -19.19 3.38
CA GLN A 41 -21.04 -19.77 3.02
C GLN A 41 -20.57 -19.26 1.65
N ASP A 42 -21.52 -19.14 0.70
CA ASP A 42 -21.23 -18.56 -0.62
C ASP A 42 -20.97 -17.04 -0.54
N LEU A 43 -21.66 -16.32 0.35
CA LEU A 43 -21.38 -14.90 0.59
C LEU A 43 -19.96 -14.70 1.08
N GLU A 44 -19.53 -15.45 2.10
CA GLU A 44 -18.17 -15.35 2.62
C GLU A 44 -17.10 -15.68 1.56
N SER A 45 -17.30 -16.77 0.80
CA SER A 45 -16.38 -17.18 -0.26
C SER A 45 -16.33 -16.16 -1.40
N THR A 46 -17.49 -15.64 -1.79
CA THR A 46 -17.60 -14.59 -2.83
C THR A 46 -16.89 -13.30 -2.41
N ILE A 47 -17.13 -12.83 -1.19
CA ILE A 47 -16.46 -11.61 -0.67
C ILE A 47 -14.95 -11.82 -0.56
N LYS A 48 -14.47 -13.04 -0.28
CA LYS A 48 -13.03 -13.34 -0.28
C LYS A 48 -12.44 -13.40 -1.69
N ALA A 49 -13.21 -13.88 -2.68
CA ALA A 49 -12.77 -14.04 -4.06
C ALA A 49 -12.84 -12.75 -4.88
N ILE A 50 -13.84 -11.90 -4.64
CA ILE A 50 -14.01 -10.63 -5.34
C ILE A 50 -13.29 -9.54 -4.54
N SER A 51 -12.22 -9.01 -5.10
CA SER A 51 -11.41 -7.96 -4.44
C SER A 51 -12.15 -6.61 -4.33
N THR A 52 -13.08 -6.35 -5.26
CA THR A 52 -13.84 -5.10 -5.31
C THR A 52 -15.28 -5.35 -5.73
N PHE A 53 -16.23 -4.83 -4.97
CA PHE A 53 -17.65 -4.76 -5.32
C PHE A 53 -18.19 -3.37 -4.99
N LYS A 54 -19.23 -2.94 -5.70
CA LYS A 54 -19.83 -1.61 -5.56
C LYS A 54 -20.69 -1.50 -4.30
N ALA A 55 -21.51 -2.51 -4.07
CA ALA A 55 -22.36 -2.57 -2.91
C ALA A 55 -22.68 -4.03 -2.54
N ILE A 56 -23.09 -4.23 -1.30
CA ILE A 56 -23.74 -5.45 -0.84
C ILE A 56 -25.14 -5.08 -0.41
N ILE A 57 -26.14 -5.76 -0.98
CA ILE A 57 -27.52 -5.75 -0.53
C ILE A 57 -27.69 -7.02 0.28
N LEU A 58 -28.01 -6.90 1.55
CA LEU A 58 -27.98 -8.00 2.50
C LEU A 58 -29.31 -8.13 3.22
N ASP A 59 -29.94 -9.29 3.14
CA ASP A 59 -31.07 -9.60 4.02
C ASP A 59 -30.58 -9.80 5.46
N TRP A 60 -31.23 -9.12 6.41
CA TRP A 60 -30.90 -9.26 7.83
C TRP A 60 -31.20 -10.67 8.36
N ASN A 61 -32.23 -11.34 7.84
CA ASN A 61 -32.68 -12.67 8.25
C ASN A 61 -32.24 -13.77 7.28
N PHE A 62 -31.01 -13.72 6.80
CA PHE A 62 -30.53 -14.47 5.66
C PHE A 62 -30.69 -16.01 5.76
N GLU A 63 -30.51 -16.64 6.93
CA GLU A 63 -30.57 -18.10 7.04
C GLU A 63 -31.60 -18.66 8.03
N ASN A 64 -32.07 -17.86 8.98
CA ASN A 64 -33.00 -18.37 10.01
C ASN A 64 -34.05 -17.35 10.38
N ASN A 65 -35.29 -17.67 10.15
CA ASN A 65 -36.43 -16.88 10.61
C ASN A 65 -36.55 -16.80 12.15
N ASN A 66 -35.69 -17.47 12.91
CA ASN A 66 -35.72 -17.58 14.38
C ASN A 66 -34.37 -17.30 15.05
N ALA A 67 -33.34 -16.82 14.34
CA ALA A 67 -32.09 -16.46 14.97
C ALA A 67 -32.25 -15.15 15.76
N GLU A 68 -31.68 -15.08 16.93
CA GLU A 68 -31.61 -13.85 17.70
C GLU A 68 -30.70 -12.83 17.00
N ASP A 69 -31.01 -11.52 17.10
CA ASP A 69 -30.26 -10.45 16.42
C ASP A 69 -28.75 -10.48 16.71
N GLU A 70 -28.34 -10.93 17.91
CA GLU A 70 -26.94 -11.06 18.30
C GLU A 70 -26.17 -12.16 17.54
N GLU A 71 -26.84 -13.26 17.17
CA GLU A 71 -26.24 -14.33 16.37
C GLU A 71 -26.02 -13.87 14.92
N LEU A 72 -26.95 -13.09 14.38
CA LEU A 72 -26.83 -12.52 13.03
C LEU A 72 -25.78 -11.43 12.94
N GLU A 73 -25.60 -10.61 13.99
CA GLU A 73 -24.51 -9.61 14.06
C GLU A 73 -23.13 -10.29 13.95
N GLY A 74 -22.95 -11.49 14.53
CA GLY A 74 -21.72 -12.27 14.44
C GLY A 74 -21.48 -12.95 13.10
N VAL A 75 -22.55 -13.36 12.41
CA VAL A 75 -22.52 -14.16 11.17
C VAL A 75 -22.41 -13.25 9.94
N VAL A 76 -23.19 -12.17 9.90
CA VAL A 76 -23.29 -11.31 8.70
C VAL A 76 -22.02 -10.48 8.43
N LEU A 77 -21.29 -10.14 9.49
CA LEU A 77 -20.09 -9.29 9.37
C LEU A 77 -18.91 -9.87 10.19
N PRO A 78 -18.54 -11.15 10.05
CA PRO A 78 -17.56 -11.78 10.90
C PRO A 78 -16.17 -11.22 10.65
N ASN A 79 -15.54 -10.70 11.70
CA ASN A 79 -14.08 -10.48 11.81
C ASN A 79 -13.39 -9.75 10.65
N LYS A 80 -14.12 -9.00 9.81
CA LYS A 80 -13.49 -8.18 8.77
C LYS A 80 -13.07 -6.85 9.36
N THR A 81 -11.83 -6.48 9.10
CA THR A 81 -11.35 -5.14 9.39
C THR A 81 -12.11 -4.13 8.52
N PRO A 82 -12.35 -2.92 8.98
CA PRO A 82 -12.98 -1.84 8.19
C PRO A 82 -12.35 -1.64 6.82
N GLU A 83 -11.09 -2.03 6.67
CA GLU A 83 -10.28 -1.95 5.44
C GLU A 83 -10.82 -2.86 4.31
N GLN A 84 -11.57 -3.91 4.64
CA GLN A 84 -12.13 -4.83 3.66
C GLN A 84 -13.50 -4.39 3.12
N PHE A 85 -14.13 -3.39 3.75
CA PHE A 85 -15.39 -2.78 3.30
C PHE A 85 -15.13 -1.40 2.73
N LEU A 86 -14.75 -1.35 1.47
CA LEU A 86 -14.61 -0.07 0.77
C LEU A 86 -15.95 0.52 0.35
N ASN A 87 -17.07 -0.22 0.46
CA ASN A 87 -18.33 0.09 -0.21
C ASN A 87 -19.54 0.14 0.70
N VAL A 88 -20.65 0.62 0.16
CA VAL A 88 -21.96 0.65 0.81
C VAL A 88 -22.48 -0.77 1.04
N ALA A 89 -23.00 -1.01 2.23
CA ALA A 89 -23.86 -2.16 2.51
C ALA A 89 -25.29 -1.65 2.76
N ASP A 90 -26.23 -2.05 1.89
CA ASP A 90 -27.66 -1.86 2.14
C ASP A 90 -28.20 -3.08 2.88
N ILE A 91 -28.54 -2.91 4.14
CA ILE A 91 -29.18 -3.96 4.94
C ILE A 91 -30.68 -3.85 4.74
N TYR A 92 -31.26 -4.89 4.17
CA TYR A 92 -32.65 -4.95 3.77
C TYR A 92 -33.38 -5.96 4.65
N SER A 93 -34.39 -5.55 5.40
CA SER A 93 -35.09 -6.42 6.34
C SER A 93 -36.59 -6.28 6.28
N THR A 94 -37.32 -7.39 6.49
CA THR A 94 -38.76 -7.38 6.69
C THR A 94 -39.12 -6.83 8.07
N ASN A 95 -38.26 -7.10 9.05
CA ASN A 95 -38.45 -6.64 10.44
C ASN A 95 -37.67 -5.36 10.71
N GLU A 96 -38.15 -4.59 11.68
CA GLU A 96 -37.42 -3.42 12.13
C GLU A 96 -36.16 -3.83 12.89
N ILE A 97 -35.01 -3.37 12.44
CA ILE A 97 -33.73 -3.61 13.09
C ILE A 97 -33.61 -2.66 14.29
N GLY A 98 -33.23 -3.18 15.45
CA GLY A 98 -33.10 -2.41 16.68
C GLY A 98 -32.15 -1.22 16.56
N ALA A 99 -32.49 -0.09 17.19
CA ALA A 99 -31.69 1.14 17.09
C ALA A 99 -30.25 0.99 17.61
N GLU A 100 -30.03 0.12 18.59
CA GLU A 100 -28.71 -0.15 19.16
C GLU A 100 -27.82 -0.85 18.14
N ILE A 101 -28.35 -1.84 17.42
CA ILE A 101 -27.64 -2.59 16.36
C ILE A 101 -27.30 -1.65 15.21
N LYS A 102 -28.26 -0.82 14.76
CA LYS A 102 -28.01 0.21 13.73
C LYS A 102 -26.86 1.11 14.12
N THR A 103 -26.83 1.58 15.36
CA THR A 103 -25.76 2.48 15.85
C THR A 103 -24.41 1.78 15.89
N LYS A 104 -24.34 0.53 16.36
CA LYS A 104 -23.10 -0.26 16.39
C LYS A 104 -22.55 -0.48 14.98
N LEU A 105 -23.39 -0.88 14.03
CA LEU A 105 -22.97 -1.14 12.65
C LEU A 105 -22.54 0.16 11.94
N GLN A 106 -23.27 1.24 12.10
CA GLN A 106 -22.89 2.55 11.55
C GLN A 106 -21.55 3.04 12.10
N ALA A 107 -21.32 2.91 13.41
CA ALA A 107 -20.05 3.28 14.02
C ALA A 107 -18.89 2.40 13.53
N ARG A 108 -19.12 1.09 13.39
CA ARG A 108 -18.11 0.12 12.93
C ARG A 108 -17.71 0.34 11.46
N TYR A 109 -18.69 0.68 10.61
CA TYR A 109 -18.49 0.80 9.16
C TYR A 109 -18.51 2.25 8.65
N ASN A 110 -18.26 3.20 9.54
CA ASN A 110 -18.11 4.61 9.21
C ASN A 110 -19.26 5.16 8.36
N HIS A 111 -20.52 4.86 8.77
CA HIS A 111 -21.75 5.29 8.10
C HIS A 111 -21.94 4.78 6.67
N LYS A 112 -21.18 3.78 6.25
CA LYS A 112 -21.35 3.13 4.92
C LYS A 112 -22.52 2.16 4.87
N VAL A 113 -23.18 1.91 5.99
CA VAL A 113 -24.31 0.99 6.10
C VAL A 113 -25.61 1.77 6.06
N LYS A 114 -26.47 1.42 5.13
CA LYS A 114 -27.85 1.91 5.03
C LYS A 114 -28.81 0.80 5.49
N PHE A 115 -29.93 1.19 6.07
CA PHE A 115 -30.95 0.25 6.53
C PHE A 115 -32.27 0.55 5.86
N LYS A 116 -32.86 -0.44 5.23
CA LYS A 116 -34.15 -0.33 4.54
C LYS A 116 -35.12 -1.42 5.00
N GLN A 117 -36.39 -1.08 5.07
CA GLN A 117 -37.45 -2.05 5.31
C GLN A 117 -38.00 -2.53 3.96
N LYS A 118 -38.19 -3.84 3.82
CA LYS A 118 -38.84 -4.43 2.67
C LYS A 118 -40.30 -3.94 2.59
N ALA A 119 -40.70 -3.36 1.46
CA ALA A 119 -42.06 -2.86 1.23
C ALA A 119 -42.73 -3.68 0.12
N PRO A 120 -43.42 -4.78 0.47
CA PRO A 120 -44.12 -5.60 -0.51
C PRO A 120 -45.15 -4.77 -1.33
N GLY A 121 -44.95 -4.71 -2.64
CA GLY A 121 -45.80 -3.93 -3.57
C GLY A 121 -45.15 -2.66 -4.13
N ALA A 122 -43.98 -2.25 -3.62
CA ALA A 122 -43.21 -1.07 -4.09
C ALA A 122 -41.84 -1.44 -4.71
N ILE A 123 -41.73 -2.59 -5.37
CA ILE A 123 -40.46 -3.15 -5.89
C ILE A 123 -39.68 -2.16 -6.76
N GLY A 124 -40.38 -1.41 -7.63
CA GLY A 124 -39.75 -0.40 -8.48
C GLY A 124 -39.19 0.78 -7.68
N GLU A 125 -39.93 1.21 -6.63
CA GLU A 125 -39.48 2.29 -5.73
C GLU A 125 -38.28 1.84 -4.89
N ASP A 126 -38.29 0.61 -4.43
CA ASP A 126 -37.20 0.01 -3.65
C ASP A 126 -35.95 -0.15 -4.50
N ALA A 127 -36.07 -0.67 -5.74
CA ALA A 127 -34.96 -0.76 -6.66
C ALA A 127 -34.34 0.62 -6.97
N ALA A 128 -35.18 1.60 -7.29
CA ALA A 128 -34.74 2.97 -7.55
C ALA A 128 -34.05 3.60 -6.33
N ALA A 129 -34.56 3.35 -5.13
CA ALA A 129 -33.97 3.85 -3.89
C ALA A 129 -32.60 3.21 -3.62
N ILE A 130 -32.42 1.90 -3.84
CA ILE A 130 -31.12 1.21 -3.71
C ILE A 130 -30.13 1.76 -4.73
N ILE A 131 -30.51 1.86 -6.01
CA ILE A 131 -29.66 2.42 -7.06
C ILE A 131 -29.24 3.84 -6.72
N LYS A 132 -30.18 4.64 -6.21
CA LYS A 132 -29.89 6.01 -5.76
C LYS A 132 -28.89 6.03 -4.61
N ASP A 133 -29.06 5.20 -3.58
CA ASP A 133 -28.11 5.14 -2.45
C ASP A 133 -26.70 4.78 -2.88
N ILE A 134 -26.56 3.85 -3.84
CA ILE A 134 -25.25 3.49 -4.40
C ILE A 134 -24.64 4.69 -5.14
N LYS A 135 -25.42 5.38 -5.97
CA LYS A 135 -24.95 6.55 -6.72
C LYS A 135 -24.61 7.72 -5.80
N ASP A 136 -25.47 8.03 -4.85
CA ASP A 136 -25.23 9.10 -3.87
C ASP A 136 -23.93 8.82 -3.09
N PHE A 137 -23.69 7.57 -2.72
CA PHE A 137 -22.43 7.20 -2.07
C PHE A 137 -21.21 7.37 -2.98
N GLU A 138 -21.32 6.99 -4.27
CA GLU A 138 -20.25 7.20 -5.24
C GLU A 138 -19.95 8.70 -5.44
N ASP A 139 -20.98 9.53 -5.51
CA ASP A 139 -20.85 10.97 -5.68
C ASP A 139 -20.25 11.67 -4.45
N GLU A 140 -20.63 11.24 -3.25
CA GLU A 140 -20.07 11.72 -1.98
C GLU A 140 -18.63 11.23 -1.74
N ASN A 141 -18.27 10.08 -2.32
CA ASN A 141 -16.99 9.40 -2.07
C ASN A 141 -16.20 9.16 -3.37
N LYS A 142 -16.06 10.18 -4.21
CA LYS A 142 -15.34 10.09 -5.50
C LYS A 142 -13.94 9.47 -5.37
N HIS A 143 -13.26 9.69 -4.24
CA HIS A 143 -11.96 9.08 -3.95
C HIS A 143 -12.00 7.54 -3.94
N MET A 144 -13.17 6.95 -3.70
CA MET A 144 -13.36 5.50 -3.70
C MET A 144 -13.36 4.90 -5.12
N ALA A 145 -13.52 5.70 -6.16
CA ALA A 145 -13.40 5.25 -7.54
C ALA A 145 -11.95 4.80 -7.85
N ILE A 146 -10.96 5.47 -7.27
CA ILE A 146 -9.54 5.17 -7.51
C ILE A 146 -9.17 3.71 -7.18
N PRO A 147 -9.48 3.17 -5.97
CA PRO A 147 -9.23 1.75 -5.67
C PRO A 147 -9.87 0.77 -6.65
N PHE A 148 -11.06 1.08 -7.17
CA PHE A 148 -11.75 0.22 -8.14
C PHE A 148 -11.03 0.17 -9.48
N ILE A 149 -10.70 1.35 -10.03
CA ILE A 149 -9.99 1.46 -11.29
C ILE A 149 -8.63 0.78 -11.18
N TRP A 150 -7.93 1.04 -10.08
CA TRP A 150 -6.64 0.43 -9.78
C TRP A 150 -6.73 -1.10 -9.71
N SER A 151 -7.71 -1.64 -8.99
CA SER A 151 -7.93 -3.08 -8.88
C SER A 151 -8.28 -3.72 -10.24
N HIS A 152 -9.10 -3.04 -11.04
CA HIS A 152 -9.43 -3.48 -12.40
C HIS A 152 -8.18 -3.53 -13.29
N ALA A 153 -7.40 -2.46 -13.31
CA ALA A 153 -6.16 -2.37 -14.06
C ALA A 153 -5.14 -3.45 -13.63
N ILE A 154 -4.99 -3.69 -12.32
CA ILE A 154 -4.14 -4.76 -11.81
C ILE A 154 -4.62 -6.13 -12.33
N ASN A 155 -5.92 -6.45 -12.19
CA ASN A 155 -6.46 -7.74 -12.60
C ASN A 155 -6.27 -7.99 -14.10
N GLN A 156 -6.53 -7.00 -14.94
CA GLN A 156 -6.28 -7.08 -16.38
C GLN A 156 -4.80 -7.26 -16.69
N SER A 157 -3.94 -6.50 -16.04
CA SER A 157 -2.48 -6.59 -16.21
C SER A 157 -1.96 -7.97 -15.82
N VAL A 158 -2.40 -8.50 -14.68
CA VAL A 158 -2.03 -9.85 -14.20
C VAL A 158 -2.42 -10.91 -15.22
N GLN A 159 -3.66 -10.89 -15.71
CA GLN A 159 -4.15 -11.85 -16.70
C GLN A 159 -3.33 -11.78 -18.00
N ARG A 160 -3.04 -10.57 -18.48
CA ARG A 160 -2.24 -10.37 -19.69
C ARG A 160 -0.81 -10.86 -19.52
N ILE A 161 -0.15 -10.50 -18.40
CA ILE A 161 1.23 -10.91 -18.13
C ILE A 161 1.35 -12.43 -18.10
N PHE A 162 0.47 -13.13 -17.38
CA PHE A 162 0.51 -14.60 -17.34
C PHE A 162 0.18 -15.21 -18.68
N TYR A 163 -0.76 -14.67 -19.43
CA TYR A 163 -1.03 -15.13 -20.80
C TYR A 163 0.21 -15.00 -21.70
N ASP A 164 0.90 -13.87 -21.65
CA ASP A 164 2.11 -13.64 -22.47
C ASP A 164 3.26 -14.55 -22.05
N LEU A 165 3.47 -14.75 -20.74
CA LEU A 165 4.50 -15.64 -20.21
C LEU A 165 4.25 -17.11 -20.60
N GLU A 166 3.01 -17.61 -20.46
CA GLU A 166 2.61 -18.96 -20.83
C GLU A 166 2.75 -19.21 -22.34
N ASN A 167 2.39 -18.23 -23.17
CA ASN A 167 2.54 -18.33 -24.61
C ASN A 167 4.01 -18.31 -25.06
N ALA A 168 4.85 -17.56 -24.37
CA ALA A 168 6.27 -17.51 -24.65
C ALA A 168 6.96 -18.83 -24.27
N ASN A 169 6.68 -19.34 -23.08
CA ASN A 169 7.27 -20.58 -22.58
C ASN A 169 6.48 -21.15 -21.38
N LYS A 170 5.85 -22.31 -21.57
CA LYS A 170 5.11 -23.01 -20.50
C LYS A 170 5.96 -23.39 -19.28
N HIS A 171 7.28 -23.35 -19.40
CA HIS A 171 8.22 -23.69 -18.32
C HIS A 171 8.96 -22.47 -17.76
N TRP A 172 8.50 -21.25 -18.05
CA TRP A 172 9.16 -20.00 -17.70
C TRP A 172 9.54 -19.90 -16.21
N VAL A 173 8.66 -20.34 -15.30
CA VAL A 173 8.96 -20.35 -13.85
C VAL A 173 10.17 -21.22 -13.53
N LYS A 174 10.24 -22.42 -14.15
CA LYS A 174 11.34 -23.36 -13.92
C LYS A 174 12.64 -22.80 -14.47
N GLU A 175 12.65 -22.25 -15.66
CA GLU A 175 13.84 -21.68 -16.27
C GLU A 175 14.43 -20.53 -15.45
N ILE A 176 13.58 -19.61 -14.99
CA ILE A 176 14.01 -18.52 -14.10
C ILE A 176 14.59 -19.10 -12.81
N LYS A 177 13.89 -20.05 -12.16
CA LYS A 177 14.36 -20.66 -10.92
C LYS A 177 15.71 -21.36 -11.10
N ASP A 178 15.88 -22.14 -12.15
CA ASP A 178 17.11 -22.90 -12.40
C ASP A 178 18.28 -21.94 -12.68
N THR A 179 18.05 -20.86 -13.42
CA THR A 179 19.05 -19.81 -13.70
C THR A 179 19.48 -19.11 -12.42
N VAL A 180 18.52 -18.63 -11.63
CA VAL A 180 18.80 -17.89 -10.39
C VAL A 180 19.52 -18.76 -9.37
N LEU A 181 19.12 -20.03 -9.22
CA LEU A 181 19.82 -20.99 -8.35
C LEU A 181 21.24 -21.26 -8.84
N GLY A 182 21.45 -21.33 -10.16
CA GLY A 182 22.78 -21.47 -10.75
C GLY A 182 23.72 -20.32 -10.38
N ASP A 183 23.19 -19.11 -10.31
CA ASP A 183 23.91 -17.90 -9.91
C ASP A 183 24.00 -17.69 -8.40
N GLY A 184 23.35 -18.56 -7.60
CA GLY A 184 23.35 -18.49 -6.13
C GLY A 184 22.41 -17.42 -5.55
N GLY A 185 21.47 -16.93 -6.35
CA GLY A 185 20.41 -16.00 -5.94
C GLY A 185 19.23 -16.69 -5.26
N ASP A 186 18.24 -15.89 -4.82
CA ASP A 186 16.95 -16.37 -4.32
C ASP A 186 15.88 -16.32 -5.40
N PRO A 187 15.43 -17.48 -5.93
CA PRO A 187 14.44 -17.52 -7.00
C PRO A 187 13.10 -16.88 -6.68
N THR A 188 12.71 -16.89 -5.40
CA THR A 188 11.43 -16.32 -4.98
C THR A 188 11.46 -14.79 -5.10
N SER A 189 12.52 -14.18 -4.59
CA SER A 189 12.70 -12.72 -4.68
C SER A 189 12.80 -12.26 -6.13
N GLU A 190 13.56 -12.99 -6.96
CA GLU A 190 13.74 -12.66 -8.37
C GLU A 190 12.42 -12.74 -9.15
N LEU A 191 11.64 -13.81 -8.95
CA LEU A 191 10.33 -13.95 -9.59
C LEU A 191 9.36 -12.84 -9.18
N ILE A 192 9.36 -12.45 -7.89
CA ILE A 192 8.53 -11.34 -7.40
C ILE A 192 8.98 -10.03 -8.07
N GLU A 193 10.29 -9.80 -8.21
CA GLU A 193 10.81 -8.57 -8.82
C GLU A 193 10.49 -8.49 -10.31
N ILE A 194 10.68 -9.58 -11.06
CA ILE A 194 10.30 -9.66 -12.48
C ILE A 194 8.82 -9.35 -12.64
N PHE A 195 7.97 -10.02 -11.86
CA PHE A 195 6.51 -9.82 -11.93
C PHE A 195 6.12 -8.39 -11.55
N HIS A 196 6.76 -7.81 -10.51
CA HIS A 196 6.54 -6.42 -10.12
C HIS A 196 6.88 -5.44 -11.25
N ASN A 197 7.99 -5.67 -11.96
CA ASN A 197 8.42 -4.83 -13.07
C ASN A 197 7.43 -4.89 -14.24
N LEU A 198 6.99 -6.10 -14.62
CA LEU A 198 5.99 -6.30 -15.67
C LEU A 198 4.64 -5.66 -15.31
N LEU A 199 4.22 -5.82 -14.06
CA LEU A 199 2.98 -5.21 -13.56
C LEU A 199 3.07 -3.68 -13.58
N ASN A 200 4.18 -3.10 -13.12
CA ASN A 200 4.40 -1.67 -13.13
C ASN A 200 4.39 -1.11 -14.56
N GLU A 201 5.05 -1.78 -15.50
CA GLU A 201 5.02 -1.40 -16.92
C GLU A 201 3.60 -1.40 -17.47
N SER A 202 2.84 -2.46 -17.22
CA SER A 202 1.45 -2.58 -17.68
C SER A 202 0.54 -1.49 -17.10
N LEU A 203 0.68 -1.18 -15.80
CA LEU A 203 -0.11 -0.14 -15.14
C LEU A 203 0.22 1.28 -15.65
N ILE A 204 1.49 1.55 -15.95
CA ILE A 204 1.90 2.84 -16.54
C ILE A 204 1.29 3.03 -17.93
N GLN A 205 1.07 1.94 -18.67
CA GLN A 205 0.48 1.96 -20.01
C GLN A 205 -1.05 1.95 -20.00
N ASP A 206 -1.69 1.71 -18.86
CA ASP A 206 -3.15 1.71 -18.76
C ASP A 206 -3.71 3.13 -18.88
N GLU A 207 -4.30 3.44 -20.05
CA GLU A 207 -4.83 4.76 -20.38
C GLU A 207 -6.01 5.15 -19.48
N THR A 208 -6.84 4.18 -19.09
CA THR A 208 -8.01 4.41 -18.24
C THR A 208 -7.57 4.82 -16.84
N LEU A 209 -6.64 4.04 -16.25
CA LEU A 209 -6.08 4.36 -14.93
C LEU A 209 -5.40 5.73 -14.94
N ARG A 210 -4.59 6.01 -15.95
CA ARG A 210 -3.89 7.30 -16.08
C ARG A 210 -4.86 8.47 -16.18
N LYS A 211 -5.85 8.37 -17.06
CA LYS A 211 -6.85 9.42 -17.25
C LYS A 211 -7.60 9.73 -15.95
N GLU A 212 -8.07 8.71 -15.26
CA GLU A 212 -8.81 8.89 -14.01
C GLU A 212 -7.93 9.49 -12.89
N LEU A 213 -6.65 9.11 -12.83
CA LEU A 213 -5.71 9.71 -11.87
C LEU A 213 -5.38 11.17 -12.21
N GLU A 214 -5.25 11.51 -13.50
CA GLU A 214 -5.01 12.89 -13.97
C GLU A 214 -6.22 13.81 -13.75
N GLU A 215 -7.43 13.29 -13.96
CA GLU A 215 -8.69 14.03 -13.80
C GLU A 215 -9.12 14.12 -12.31
N TYR A 216 -8.59 13.26 -11.45
CA TYR A 216 -8.90 13.28 -10.03
C TYR A 216 -8.34 14.53 -9.35
N ASN A 217 -9.23 15.46 -9.03
CA ASN A 217 -8.90 16.69 -8.33
C ASN A 217 -9.72 16.78 -7.03
N PRO A 218 -9.24 16.19 -5.92
CA PRO A 218 -9.96 16.26 -4.66
C PRO A 218 -10.00 17.70 -4.15
N GLU A 219 -11.13 18.10 -3.58
CA GLU A 219 -11.19 19.34 -2.82
C GLU A 219 -10.15 19.30 -1.71
N GLN A 220 -9.35 20.37 -1.58
CA GLN A 220 -8.30 20.46 -0.57
C GLN A 220 -8.92 20.49 0.83
N HIS A 221 -8.84 19.41 1.54
CA HIS A 221 -9.16 19.38 2.96
C HIS A 221 -7.92 19.77 3.77
N GLY A 222 -8.02 20.91 4.46
CA GLY A 222 -6.90 21.69 5.00
C GLY A 222 -6.16 21.13 6.22
N VAL A 223 -6.36 19.90 6.66
CA VAL A 223 -5.63 19.35 7.81
C VAL A 223 -5.04 18.00 7.46
N ILE A 224 -3.71 17.94 7.44
CA ILE A 224 -2.98 16.67 7.34
C ILE A 224 -3.18 15.93 8.68
N GLU A 225 -3.98 14.89 8.66
CA GLU A 225 -4.18 14.04 9.83
C GLU A 225 -2.89 13.28 10.17
N THR A 226 -2.74 12.92 11.44
CA THR A 226 -1.61 12.11 11.94
C THR A 226 -1.42 10.82 11.15
N ASN A 227 -2.50 10.26 10.61
CA ASN A 227 -2.49 9.05 9.79
C ASN A 227 -1.77 9.24 8.43
N THR A 228 -1.74 10.46 7.89
CA THR A 228 -1.01 10.75 6.64
C THR A 228 0.49 10.54 6.83
N VAL A 229 1.05 10.89 7.97
CA VAL A 229 2.49 10.66 8.26
C VAL A 229 2.82 9.17 8.33
N LYS A 230 1.89 8.34 8.83
CA LYS A 230 2.02 6.87 8.82
C LYS A 230 2.05 6.32 7.40
N LEU A 231 1.21 6.87 6.52
CA LEU A 231 1.20 6.48 5.10
C LEU A 231 2.55 6.80 4.44
N TYR A 232 3.10 8.01 4.67
CA TYR A 232 4.40 8.39 4.13
C TYR A 232 5.52 7.46 4.62
N ARG A 233 5.51 6.99 5.87
CA ARG A 233 6.48 5.98 6.31
C ARG A 233 6.42 4.73 5.45
N ARG A 234 5.22 4.23 5.09
CA ARG A 234 5.05 3.05 4.21
C ARG A 234 5.54 3.29 2.79
N ILE A 235 5.52 4.54 2.31
CA ILE A 235 6.10 4.89 1.01
C ILE A 235 7.63 4.80 1.05
N PHE A 236 8.24 5.29 2.12
CA PHE A 236 9.70 5.29 2.26
C PHE A 236 10.28 3.95 2.68
N TYR A 237 9.55 3.18 3.51
CA TYR A 237 10.06 1.97 4.14
C TYR A 237 9.07 0.81 4.04
N THR A 238 9.60 -0.38 3.74
CA THR A 238 8.85 -1.63 3.80
C THR A 238 9.22 -2.40 5.05
N LEU A 239 8.23 -3.03 5.70
CA LEU A 239 8.45 -4.03 6.73
C LEU A 239 8.98 -5.32 6.11
N ILE A 240 10.06 -5.84 6.67
CA ILE A 240 10.71 -7.05 6.18
C ILE A 240 10.19 -8.25 6.97
N PRO A 241 9.70 -9.31 6.32
CA PRO A 241 9.33 -10.53 7.00
C PRO A 241 10.54 -11.19 7.68
N GLN A 242 10.30 -11.85 8.81
CA GLN A 242 11.33 -12.63 9.47
C GLN A 242 11.81 -13.74 8.52
N GLY A 243 13.13 -13.91 8.40
CA GLY A 243 13.74 -14.91 7.52
C GLY A 243 13.89 -14.50 6.06
N ALA A 244 13.42 -13.30 5.65
CA ALA A 244 13.68 -12.80 4.32
C ALA A 244 15.20 -12.63 4.07
N PRO A 245 15.70 -12.85 2.84
CA PRO A 245 17.10 -12.66 2.50
C PRO A 245 17.56 -11.21 2.73
N LEU A 246 18.86 -11.02 2.90
CA LEU A 246 19.47 -9.69 3.00
C LEU A 246 19.35 -8.98 1.67
N MET A 247 18.98 -7.71 1.72
CA MET A 247 18.84 -6.86 0.54
C MET A 247 19.42 -5.46 0.78
N THR A 248 19.87 -4.83 -0.29
CA THR A 248 20.27 -3.42 -0.27
C THR A 248 19.13 -2.56 0.24
N GLY A 249 19.41 -1.66 1.18
CA GLY A 249 18.40 -0.82 1.83
C GLY A 249 17.91 -1.34 3.17
N ASP A 250 18.23 -2.58 3.56
CA ASP A 250 17.90 -3.10 4.87
C ASP A 250 18.49 -2.24 5.98
N ILE A 251 17.69 -2.02 7.03
CA ILE A 251 18.08 -1.21 8.17
C ILE A 251 18.48 -2.13 9.33
N PHE A 252 19.60 -1.80 9.97
CA PHE A 252 20.18 -2.51 11.09
C PHE A 252 20.28 -1.62 12.31
N LYS A 253 20.02 -2.15 13.48
CA LYS A 253 20.32 -1.50 14.76
C LYS A 253 21.72 -1.90 15.17
N LEU A 254 22.70 -1.03 14.91
CA LEU A 254 24.13 -1.28 15.21
C LEU A 254 24.42 -1.09 16.69
N SER A 255 23.76 -0.10 17.31
CA SER A 255 23.76 0.17 18.76
C SER A 255 22.44 0.85 19.14
N ASP A 256 22.28 1.27 20.39
CA ASP A 256 21.07 2.00 20.83
C ASP A 256 20.95 3.39 20.17
N GLU A 257 22.06 3.98 19.76
CA GLU A 257 22.11 5.30 19.14
C GLU A 257 22.44 5.26 17.64
N GLU A 258 22.81 4.10 17.10
CA GLU A 258 23.27 4.01 15.71
C GLU A 258 22.47 2.98 14.90
N PHE A 259 22.05 3.41 13.74
CA PHE A 259 21.37 2.57 12.74
C PHE A 259 22.20 2.56 11.46
N GLY A 260 22.31 1.40 10.81
CA GLY A 260 23.00 1.25 9.54
C GLY A 260 22.02 0.97 8.41
N ILE A 261 22.15 1.65 7.30
CA ILE A 261 21.43 1.32 6.06
C ILE A 261 22.40 0.56 5.17
N LEU A 262 22.07 -0.67 4.82
CA LEU A 262 22.90 -1.53 3.97
C LEU A 262 22.95 -0.96 2.56
N ILE A 263 24.15 -0.64 2.07
CA ILE A 263 24.37 -0.11 0.72
C ILE A 263 25.12 -1.07 -0.20
N THR A 264 25.56 -2.21 0.31
CA THR A 264 26.18 -3.28 -0.49
C THR A 264 25.23 -3.70 -1.61
N PRO A 265 25.69 -3.79 -2.88
CA PRO A 265 24.87 -4.27 -3.98
C PRO A 265 24.33 -5.67 -3.76
N GLU A 266 23.13 -5.99 -4.27
CA GLU A 266 22.52 -7.32 -4.14
C GLU A 266 23.36 -8.42 -4.77
N CYS A 267 23.93 -8.16 -5.94
CA CYS A 267 24.86 -9.10 -6.59
C CYS A 267 26.06 -9.45 -5.69
N ASP A 268 26.56 -8.49 -4.94
CA ASP A 268 27.67 -8.72 -4.00
C ASP A 268 27.22 -9.44 -2.73
N ILE A 269 26.00 -9.21 -2.29
CA ILE A 269 25.41 -9.96 -1.16
C ILE A 269 25.21 -11.43 -1.54
N ALA A 270 24.68 -11.69 -2.74
CA ALA A 270 24.42 -13.05 -3.24
C ALA A 270 25.71 -13.84 -3.52
N SER A 271 26.67 -13.23 -4.21
CA SER A 271 27.91 -13.92 -4.60
C SER A 271 28.84 -14.21 -3.42
N ARG A 272 28.84 -13.38 -2.40
CA ARG A 272 29.69 -13.51 -1.20
C ARG A 272 29.34 -14.68 -0.32
N LYS A 273 28.14 -15.24 -0.43
CA LYS A 273 27.78 -16.49 0.24
C LYS A 273 28.64 -17.68 -0.20
N LYS A 274 29.24 -17.62 -1.39
CA LYS A 274 30.08 -18.71 -1.92
C LYS A 274 31.51 -18.71 -1.37
N ASP A 275 32.05 -17.56 -0.98
CA ASP A 275 33.47 -17.40 -0.63
C ASP A 275 33.76 -17.31 0.87
N GLY A 276 32.74 -17.43 1.74
CA GLY A 276 32.86 -17.52 3.21
C GLY A 276 33.35 -16.26 3.92
N LYS A 277 33.55 -15.13 3.22
CA LYS A 277 33.88 -13.82 3.82
C LYS A 277 33.02 -12.73 3.24
N THR A 278 32.09 -12.27 4.03
CA THR A 278 31.17 -11.21 3.63
C THR A 278 31.59 -9.89 4.23
N THR A 279 31.72 -8.88 3.37
CA THR A 279 31.96 -7.50 3.80
C THR A 279 30.72 -6.69 3.45
N PHE A 280 30.09 -6.12 4.46
CA PHE A 280 28.90 -5.31 4.31
C PHE A 280 29.21 -3.85 4.53
N GLU A 281 28.73 -3.00 3.66
CA GLU A 281 28.87 -1.54 3.72
C GLU A 281 27.56 -0.91 4.18
N PHE A 282 27.65 -0.09 5.21
CA PHE A 282 26.52 0.61 5.80
C PHE A 282 26.75 2.13 5.77
N LEU A 283 25.69 2.86 5.49
CA LEU A 283 25.62 4.27 5.85
C LEU A 283 24.96 4.42 7.20
N VAL A 284 25.74 4.93 8.16
CA VAL A 284 25.30 5.03 9.56
C VAL A 284 24.48 6.30 9.76
N VAL A 285 23.38 6.13 10.47
CA VAL A 285 22.51 7.18 10.97
C VAL A 285 22.67 7.24 12.48
N ASN A 286 23.16 8.37 13.00
CA ASN A 286 23.19 8.60 14.43
C ASN A 286 21.88 9.25 14.89
N LYS A 287 21.20 8.60 15.84
CA LYS A 287 19.88 9.00 16.35
C LYS A 287 19.94 10.36 17.06
N LYS A 288 20.97 10.60 17.88
CA LYS A 288 21.14 11.83 18.62
C LYS A 288 21.40 13.01 17.67
N GLU A 289 22.33 12.86 16.73
CA GLU A 289 22.61 13.90 15.73
C GLU A 289 21.39 14.21 14.88
N SER A 290 20.64 13.20 14.49
CA SER A 290 19.39 13.34 13.73
C SER A 290 18.35 14.16 14.50
N LYS A 291 18.15 13.88 15.79
CA LYS A 291 17.24 14.64 16.65
C LYS A 291 17.69 16.08 16.87
N GLU A 292 18.97 16.31 17.13
CA GLU A 292 19.55 17.65 17.27
C GLU A 292 19.37 18.48 15.98
N TYR A 293 19.60 17.84 14.83
CA TYR A 293 19.34 18.46 13.53
C TYR A 293 17.87 18.81 13.35
N GLN A 294 16.97 17.87 13.63
CA GLN A 294 15.51 18.05 13.53
C GLN A 294 15.04 19.22 14.41
N GLU A 295 15.47 19.29 15.66
CA GLU A 295 15.14 20.39 16.57
C GLU A 295 15.68 21.74 16.09
N SER A 296 16.87 21.75 15.52
CA SER A 296 17.44 22.99 14.92
C SER A 296 16.58 23.50 13.76
N LYS A 297 16.01 22.59 12.95
CA LYS A 297 15.14 22.91 11.83
C LYS A 297 13.74 23.32 12.28
N LYS A 298 13.21 22.68 13.30
CA LYS A 298 11.93 23.05 13.92
C LYS A 298 11.95 24.49 14.43
N LYS A 299 13.01 24.92 15.10
CA LYS A 299 13.20 26.31 15.53
C LYS A 299 13.24 27.30 14.36
N LYS A 300 13.82 26.91 13.22
CA LYS A 300 13.81 27.73 12.00
C LYS A 300 12.41 27.79 11.38
N PHE A 301 11.73 26.66 11.27
CA PHE A 301 10.38 26.56 10.75
C PHE A 301 9.38 27.45 11.51
N GLN A 302 9.50 27.50 12.84
CA GLN A 302 8.67 28.37 13.67
C GLN A 302 8.85 29.86 13.35
N LYS A 303 10.03 30.27 12.87
CA LYS A 303 10.34 31.65 12.49
C LYS A 303 10.00 31.95 11.03
N ASP A 304 10.24 30.99 10.15
CA ASP A 304 10.01 31.09 8.71
C ASP A 304 9.68 29.69 8.15
N PRO A 305 8.37 29.39 7.93
CA PRO A 305 7.94 28.10 7.38
C PRO A 305 8.57 27.75 6.04
N GLY A 306 8.89 28.73 5.20
CA GLY A 306 9.56 28.51 3.91
C GLY A 306 11.00 28.01 4.03
N SER A 307 11.65 28.21 5.18
CA SER A 307 13.08 27.88 5.39
C SER A 307 13.39 26.38 5.35
N ILE A 308 12.37 25.51 5.44
CA ILE A 308 12.56 24.06 5.44
C ILE A 308 12.16 23.37 4.13
N ASN A 309 11.60 24.10 3.16
CA ASN A 309 11.12 23.53 1.90
C ASN A 309 12.19 22.70 1.16
N ASN A 310 13.45 23.03 1.34
CA ASN A 310 14.57 22.38 0.64
C ASN A 310 15.31 21.32 1.48
N ILE A 311 14.86 21.00 2.70
CA ILE A 311 15.59 20.06 3.56
C ILE A 311 15.62 18.66 2.92
N PHE A 312 14.48 18.20 2.45
CA PHE A 312 14.34 16.88 1.81
C PHE A 312 14.78 16.87 0.34
N ASN A 313 15.01 18.02 -0.29
CA ASN A 313 15.60 18.11 -1.62
C ASN A 313 17.11 17.77 -1.61
N ASN A 314 17.67 17.58 -0.42
CA ASN A 314 19.04 17.11 -0.25
C ASN A 314 20.08 17.95 -1.04
N GLY A 315 19.91 19.28 -1.08
CA GLY A 315 20.80 20.19 -1.82
C GLY A 315 22.25 20.24 -1.31
N VAL A 316 22.52 19.80 -0.07
CA VAL A 316 23.87 19.74 0.49
C VAL A 316 24.51 18.41 0.15
N ILE A 317 25.64 18.47 -0.58
CA ILE A 317 26.30 17.28 -1.14
C ILE A 317 26.90 16.35 -0.08
N SER A 318 27.31 16.86 1.09
CA SER A 318 27.96 16.08 2.16
C SER A 318 26.99 15.38 3.10
N ARG A 319 25.66 15.52 2.88
CA ARG A 319 24.66 14.93 3.76
C ARG A 319 23.40 14.53 3.00
N HIS A 320 22.67 13.61 3.60
CA HIS A 320 21.35 13.18 3.11
C HIS A 320 20.36 13.14 4.27
N VAL A 321 19.12 13.57 4.01
CA VAL A 321 18.04 13.57 5.01
C VAL A 321 16.94 12.63 4.51
N LEU A 322 16.54 11.69 5.35
CA LEU A 322 15.44 10.78 5.11
C LEU A 322 14.27 11.13 6.02
N ALA A 323 13.08 11.21 5.47
CA ALA A 323 11.85 11.47 6.22
C ALA A 323 11.32 10.19 6.89
N SER A 324 10.54 10.36 7.95
CA SER A 324 9.80 9.30 8.65
C SER A 324 10.68 8.10 9.05
N PHE A 325 11.94 8.33 9.41
CA PHE A 325 12.87 7.25 9.76
C PHE A 325 12.39 6.47 10.99
N PRO A 326 12.41 5.14 10.95
CA PRO A 326 11.84 4.30 12.00
C PRO A 326 12.78 4.11 13.20
N PHE A 327 13.22 5.20 13.86
CA PHE A 327 13.94 5.07 15.15
C PHE A 327 13.07 4.48 16.26
N ASP A 328 11.76 4.69 16.12
CA ASP A 328 10.72 4.17 16.99
C ASP A 328 9.50 3.79 16.14
N GLU A 329 8.89 2.67 16.45
CA GLU A 329 7.74 2.16 15.69
C GLU A 329 6.51 3.06 15.82
N THR A 330 6.39 3.76 16.93
CA THR A 330 5.23 4.62 17.24
C THR A 330 5.40 6.07 16.82
N VAL A 331 6.65 6.52 16.57
CA VAL A 331 6.97 7.91 16.19
C VAL A 331 7.23 8.01 14.70
N TYR A 332 6.29 8.60 13.97
CA TYR A 332 6.32 8.67 12.50
C TYR A 332 6.97 9.94 11.94
N SER A 333 7.22 10.95 12.76
CA SER A 333 7.75 12.26 12.36
C SER A 333 9.26 12.40 12.48
N ASP A 334 9.97 11.36 12.89
CA ASP A 334 11.42 11.38 13.01
C ASP A 334 12.09 11.46 11.64
N ILE A 335 13.18 12.22 11.55
CA ILE A 335 14.03 12.28 10.36
C ILE A 335 15.41 11.71 10.66
N ALA A 336 16.02 11.08 9.66
CA ALA A 336 17.41 10.64 9.74
C ALA A 336 18.34 11.61 9.01
N LEU A 337 19.43 11.99 9.65
CA LEU A 337 20.54 12.72 9.05
C LEU A 337 21.70 11.76 8.81
N ILE A 338 22.13 11.64 7.56
CA ILE A 338 23.29 10.87 7.15
C ILE A 338 24.37 11.88 6.76
N ASN A 339 25.45 11.91 7.53
CA ASN A 339 26.61 12.73 7.22
C ASN A 339 27.65 11.89 6.48
N PHE A 340 27.80 12.09 5.18
CA PHE A 340 28.67 11.28 4.33
C PHE A 340 30.14 11.34 4.71
N THR A 341 30.58 12.34 5.47
CA THR A 341 31.98 12.40 5.93
C THR A 341 32.32 11.38 7.00
N THR A 342 31.31 10.88 7.73
CA THR A 342 31.48 9.98 8.87
C THR A 342 30.58 8.75 8.80
N ALA A 343 29.71 8.67 7.81
CA ALA A 343 28.63 7.66 7.79
C ALA A 343 29.07 6.26 7.34
N LEU A 344 30.19 6.11 6.62
CA LEU A 344 30.56 4.79 6.11
C LEU A 344 31.09 3.91 7.24
N GLN A 345 30.44 2.78 7.45
CA GLN A 345 30.92 1.69 8.30
C GLN A 345 30.99 0.40 7.46
N VAL A 346 32.11 -0.28 7.58
CA VAL A 346 32.35 -1.57 6.94
C VAL A 346 32.37 -2.63 8.02
N ILE A 347 31.46 -3.58 7.92
CA ILE A 347 31.37 -4.73 8.83
C ILE A 347 31.80 -5.99 8.07
N LYS A 348 32.74 -6.74 8.65
CA LYS A 348 33.14 -8.05 8.16
C LYS A 348 32.55 -9.09 9.10
N GLU A 349 31.69 -9.92 8.58
CA GLU A 349 31.08 -11.01 9.34
C GLU A 349 31.43 -12.33 8.69
N ASP A 350 31.74 -13.33 9.52
CA ASP A 350 32.06 -14.67 9.07
C ASP A 350 30.79 -15.48 8.74
N ASN A 351 29.64 -15.05 9.25
CA ASN A 351 28.33 -15.60 8.91
C ASN A 351 27.23 -14.52 8.90
N ASP A 352 26.16 -14.77 8.18
CA ASP A 352 25.02 -13.86 8.07
C ASP A 352 24.18 -13.82 9.36
N GLU A 353 24.26 -14.81 10.24
CA GLU A 353 23.37 -14.95 11.41
C GLU A 353 23.57 -13.82 12.44
N SER A 354 24.83 -13.47 12.70
CA SER A 354 25.16 -12.39 13.64
C SER A 354 24.70 -11.03 13.12
N LEU A 355 24.74 -10.85 11.80
CA LEU A 355 24.24 -9.65 11.14
C LEU A 355 22.71 -9.62 11.13
N LEU A 356 22.07 -10.74 10.77
CA LEU A 356 20.61 -10.86 10.75
C LEU A 356 19.99 -10.60 12.13
N ALA A 357 20.67 -10.96 13.21
CA ALA A 357 20.22 -10.68 14.58
C ALA A 357 20.13 -9.17 14.88
N LYS A 358 20.87 -8.32 14.17
CA LYS A 358 20.84 -6.85 14.29
C LYS A 358 19.86 -6.18 13.34
N ARG A 359 19.21 -6.93 12.43
CA ARG A 359 18.27 -6.40 11.42
C ARG A 359 17.05 -5.81 12.12
N TYR A 360 16.73 -4.57 11.79
CA TYR A 360 15.69 -3.79 12.48
C TYR A 360 14.27 -4.02 11.93
N GLY A 361 14.13 -4.87 10.90
CA GLY A 361 12.83 -5.21 10.31
C GLY A 361 12.27 -4.21 9.33
N TYR A 362 13.03 -3.19 8.94
CA TYR A 362 12.67 -2.21 7.91
C TYR A 362 13.70 -2.19 6.78
N LYS A 363 13.22 -1.88 5.57
CA LYS A 363 14.03 -1.63 4.37
C LYS A 363 13.68 -0.26 3.78
N LEU A 364 14.66 0.52 3.42
CA LEU A 364 14.48 1.75 2.64
C LEU A 364 14.14 1.38 1.19
N ASN A 365 12.99 1.85 0.70
CA ASN A 365 12.44 1.48 -0.60
C ASN A 365 13.18 2.14 -1.78
N SER A 366 13.09 1.52 -2.95
CA SER A 366 13.32 2.20 -4.22
C SER A 366 12.23 3.28 -4.42
N PRO A 367 12.55 4.45 -5.00
CA PRO A 367 13.87 4.87 -5.51
C PRO A 367 14.81 5.50 -4.45
N TYR A 368 14.40 5.58 -3.19
CA TYR A 368 15.12 6.33 -2.14
C TYR A 368 16.48 5.74 -1.81
N ILE A 369 16.59 4.41 -1.76
CA ILE A 369 17.88 3.75 -1.57
C ILE A 369 18.84 4.02 -2.73
N HIS A 370 18.34 4.02 -3.96
CA HIS A 370 19.17 4.34 -5.14
C HIS A 370 19.64 5.78 -5.12
N GLN A 371 18.76 6.73 -4.76
CA GLN A 371 19.12 8.12 -4.60
C GLN A 371 20.20 8.28 -3.52
N LEU A 372 20.04 7.63 -2.38
CA LEU A 372 21.02 7.67 -1.28
C LEU A 372 22.38 7.16 -1.75
N ARG A 373 22.44 6.00 -2.41
CA ARG A 373 23.68 5.40 -2.94
C ARG A 373 24.34 6.31 -3.98
N GLN A 374 23.59 6.81 -4.96
CA GLN A 374 24.13 7.71 -5.99
C GLN A 374 24.72 8.99 -5.39
N ARG A 375 24.05 9.57 -4.40
CA ARG A 375 24.56 10.76 -3.71
C ARG A 375 25.83 10.48 -2.91
N TYR A 376 25.88 9.31 -2.26
CA TYR A 376 27.09 8.89 -1.55
C TYR A 376 28.25 8.66 -2.53
N ILE A 377 28.05 7.97 -3.64
CA ILE A 377 29.06 7.76 -4.69
C ILE A 377 29.53 9.12 -5.25
N ALA A 378 28.62 10.02 -5.57
CA ALA A 378 28.96 11.37 -6.02
C ALA A 378 29.75 12.15 -4.98
N PHE A 379 29.50 11.93 -3.69
CA PHE A 379 30.25 12.57 -2.61
C PHE A 379 31.68 12.03 -2.53
N ILE A 380 31.90 10.72 -2.53
CA ILE A 380 33.26 10.11 -2.43
C ILE A 380 34.09 10.29 -3.69
N GLY A 381 33.44 10.34 -4.88
CA GLY A 381 34.11 10.53 -6.17
C GLY A 381 34.56 11.97 -6.45
N ARG A 382 34.42 12.90 -5.49
CA ARG A 382 34.87 14.29 -5.66
C ARG A 382 36.38 14.37 -5.72
N PHE A 383 36.90 15.01 -6.76
CA PHE A 383 38.30 15.41 -6.81
C PHE A 383 38.45 16.73 -6.10
N GLY A 384 39.25 16.78 -5.03
CA GLY A 384 39.73 18.02 -4.45
C GLY A 384 40.78 18.61 -5.35
N VAL A 385 40.40 19.55 -6.21
CA VAL A 385 41.41 20.34 -6.93
C VAL A 385 41.84 21.50 -6.01
N PRO A 386 43.12 21.66 -5.74
CA PRO A 386 43.60 22.83 -4.99
C PRO A 386 43.15 24.13 -5.68
N ALA A 387 42.64 25.05 -4.89
CA ALA A 387 42.25 26.33 -5.44
C ALA A 387 43.49 27.02 -6.02
N LEU A 388 43.37 27.57 -7.23
CA LEU A 388 44.43 28.37 -7.82
C LEU A 388 44.78 29.52 -6.88
N PRO A 389 46.08 29.82 -6.65
CA PRO A 389 46.51 31.00 -5.88
C PRO A 389 45.82 32.25 -6.43
N ASN A 390 45.53 33.20 -5.53
CA ASN A 390 44.83 34.43 -5.93
C ASN A 390 45.60 35.24 -7.00
N SER A 391 46.93 35.20 -6.97
CA SER A 391 47.77 35.80 -7.99
C SER A 391 47.57 35.21 -9.40
N ILE A 392 47.28 33.90 -9.48
CA ILE A 392 47.03 33.25 -10.76
C ILE A 392 45.58 33.48 -11.17
N ARG A 393 44.61 33.45 -10.25
CA ARG A 393 43.21 33.75 -10.57
C ARG A 393 43.00 35.11 -11.17
N SER A 394 43.69 36.15 -10.59
CA SER A 394 43.59 37.51 -11.11
C SER A 394 44.13 37.63 -12.53
N HIS A 395 45.12 36.82 -12.91
CA HIS A 395 45.70 36.83 -14.25
C HIS A 395 44.74 36.41 -15.35
N TYR A 396 43.76 35.53 -15.06
CA TYR A 396 42.77 35.10 -16.05
C TYR A 396 41.66 36.11 -16.31
N TRP A 397 41.59 37.18 -15.51
CA TRP A 397 40.52 38.20 -15.62
C TRP A 397 41.06 39.60 -15.94
N GLN A 398 42.33 39.70 -16.25
CA GLN A 398 42.97 40.91 -16.83
C GLN A 398 42.99 40.78 -18.35
#